data_f2aafc3985eafb515d9c30701fe9c33a
#
_entry.id   f2aafc3985eafb515d9c30701fe9c33a
#
_cell.length_a   1.000
_cell.length_b   1.000
_cell.length_c   1.000
_cell.angle_alpha   90.00
_cell.angle_beta   90.00
_cell.angle_gamma   90.00
#
_symmetry.space_group_name_H-M   'P 1'
#
loop_
_entity.id
_entity.type
_entity.pdbx_description
1 polymer ?
#
loop_
_entity_poly.entity_id
_entity_poly.type
_entity_poly.pdbx_seq_one_letter_code
_entity_poly.pdbx_strand_id
1 'polypeptide(L)'
;MAKVIILIAALIFSGQLQAEILVIVNAQNSITALEKKQVMDLFMGRVSAFPNGQAAETLDLKTGTPLRAHFYKTLTGKNEAQVDAYWATLIFAGRMSPPKQLADEKTLIAEVADNTEAIAYVTRQTLPKNVKIVMELAARE
;
A
#
# COMPACT_ATOMS: atom_id res chain seq x y z
N MET A 1 -50.79 36.78 -5.08
CA MET A 1 -49.50 36.55 -5.72
C MET A 1 -48.69 35.59 -4.85
N ALA A 2 -48.57 34.33 -5.25
CA ALA A 2 -47.78 33.34 -4.53
C ALA A 2 -46.33 33.39 -5.04
N LYS A 3 -45.39 33.74 -4.17
CA LYS A 3 -43.97 33.61 -4.49
C LYS A 3 -43.58 32.15 -4.28
N VAL A 4 -43.32 31.47 -5.37
CA VAL A 4 -42.75 30.11 -5.32
C VAL A 4 -41.26 30.24 -5.01
N ILE A 5 -40.88 29.89 -3.79
CA ILE A 5 -39.47 29.76 -3.40
C ILE A 5 -39.03 28.36 -3.86
N ILE A 6 -38.31 28.30 -4.97
CA ILE A 6 -37.64 27.07 -5.39
C ILE A 6 -36.42 26.92 -4.50
N LEU A 7 -36.54 26.03 -3.53
CA LEU A 7 -35.39 25.59 -2.73
C LEU A 7 -34.57 24.60 -3.60
N ILE A 8 -33.52 25.11 -4.22
CA ILE A 8 -32.55 24.26 -4.88
C ILE A 8 -31.72 23.60 -3.78
N ALA A 9 -32.08 22.37 -3.42
CA ALA A 9 -31.22 21.51 -2.60
C ALA A 9 -29.99 21.17 -3.42
N ALA A 10 -28.91 21.90 -3.18
CA ALA A 10 -27.60 21.50 -3.69
C ALA A 10 -27.21 20.17 -3.00
N LEU A 11 -27.41 19.07 -3.68
CA LEU A 11 -26.83 17.78 -3.32
C LEU A 11 -25.32 17.92 -3.44
N ILE A 12 -24.69 18.25 -2.33
CA ILE A 12 -23.23 18.14 -2.21
C ILE A 12 -22.92 16.64 -2.26
N PHE A 13 -22.60 16.17 -3.43
CA PHE A 13 -21.98 14.85 -3.60
C PHE A 13 -20.59 14.96 -2.97
N SER A 14 -20.50 14.65 -1.68
CA SER A 14 -19.21 14.40 -1.03
C SER A 14 -18.65 13.10 -1.61
N GLY A 15 -18.05 13.19 -2.80
CA GLY A 15 -17.24 12.10 -3.32
C GLY A 15 -16.15 11.83 -2.28
N GLN A 16 -16.19 10.70 -1.62
CA GLN A 16 -15.09 10.28 -0.77
C GLN A 16 -13.87 10.07 -1.68
N LEU A 17 -12.97 11.04 -1.68
CA LEU A 17 -11.64 10.89 -2.24
C LEU A 17 -10.90 9.88 -1.36
N GLN A 18 -10.89 8.62 -1.77
CA GLN A 18 -10.04 7.64 -1.14
C GLN A 18 -8.59 8.02 -1.43
N ALA A 19 -7.76 8.05 -0.38
CA ALA A 19 -6.36 8.40 -0.52
C ALA A 19 -5.67 7.48 -1.53
N GLU A 20 -5.00 8.07 -2.49
CA GLU A 20 -4.19 7.38 -3.47
C GLU A 20 -2.98 6.75 -2.76
N ILE A 21 -2.72 5.48 -3.06
CA ILE A 21 -1.62 4.73 -2.45
C ILE A 21 -0.44 4.71 -3.42
N LEU A 22 0.72 5.08 -2.92
CA LEU A 22 1.98 5.00 -3.64
C LEU A 22 2.78 3.80 -3.14
N VAL A 23 3.23 2.94 -4.04
CA VAL A 23 4.21 1.90 -3.74
C VAL A 23 5.59 2.45 -4.01
N ILE A 24 6.46 2.42 -2.99
CA ILE A 24 7.75 3.07 -2.98
C ILE A 24 8.89 2.08 -2.75
N VAL A 25 10.03 2.37 -3.38
CA VAL A 25 11.30 1.67 -3.17
C VAL A 25 12.43 2.69 -3.02
N ASN A 26 13.60 2.22 -2.60
CA ASN A 26 14.80 3.04 -2.57
C ASN A 26 15.17 3.51 -3.98
N ALA A 27 15.58 4.77 -4.12
CA ALA A 27 15.91 5.35 -5.41
C ALA A 27 17.11 4.67 -6.11
N GLN A 28 17.98 3.99 -5.36
CA GLN A 28 19.10 3.20 -5.90
C GLN A 28 18.71 1.83 -6.40
N ASN A 29 17.52 1.34 -6.07
CA ASN A 29 17.00 0.12 -6.65
C ASN A 29 16.79 0.33 -8.15
N SER A 30 17.22 -0.62 -8.98
CA SER A 30 17.10 -0.50 -10.43
C SER A 30 15.69 -0.66 -10.98
N ILE A 31 14.76 -1.12 -10.15
CA ILE A 31 13.32 -1.20 -10.52
C ILE A 31 12.77 0.20 -10.73
N THR A 32 12.12 0.42 -11.87
CA THR A 32 11.49 1.71 -12.20
C THR A 32 9.96 1.64 -12.13
N ALA A 33 9.39 0.47 -12.34
CA ALA A 33 7.94 0.24 -12.28
C ALA A 33 7.65 -1.21 -11.90
N LEU A 34 6.55 -1.41 -11.18
CA LEU A 34 5.99 -2.72 -10.86
C LEU A 34 4.52 -2.79 -11.26
N GLU A 35 4.09 -3.95 -11.70
CA GLU A 35 2.69 -4.24 -11.93
C GLU A 35 1.98 -4.63 -10.62
N LYS A 36 0.67 -4.45 -10.57
CA LYS A 36 -0.16 -4.79 -9.40
C LYS A 36 0.07 -6.24 -8.94
N LYS A 37 0.13 -7.19 -9.88
CA LYS A 37 0.39 -8.59 -9.56
C LYS A 37 1.76 -8.80 -8.92
N GLN A 38 2.79 -8.11 -9.39
CA GLN A 38 4.14 -8.19 -8.82
C GLN A 38 4.19 -7.67 -7.38
N VAL A 39 3.53 -6.56 -7.10
CA VAL A 39 3.41 -6.01 -5.74
C VAL A 39 2.61 -6.96 -4.85
N MET A 40 1.51 -7.51 -5.35
CA MET A 40 0.71 -8.50 -4.63
C MET A 40 1.53 -9.74 -4.28
N ASP A 41 2.27 -10.29 -5.21
CA ASP A 41 3.09 -11.48 -4.99
C ASP A 41 4.19 -11.23 -3.94
N LEU A 42 4.77 -10.03 -3.91
CA LEU A 42 5.73 -9.64 -2.87
C LEU A 42 5.07 -9.54 -1.49
N PHE A 43 3.99 -8.77 -1.36
CA PHE A 43 3.34 -8.55 -0.06
C PHE A 43 2.61 -9.78 0.47
N MET A 44 2.23 -10.72 -0.38
CA MET A 44 1.64 -11.99 0.01
C MET A 44 2.68 -13.13 0.12
N GLY A 45 3.96 -12.80 -0.03
CA GLY A 45 5.06 -13.73 0.20
C GLY A 45 5.19 -14.84 -0.84
N ARG A 46 4.59 -14.70 -2.01
CA ARG A 46 4.72 -15.67 -3.10
C ARG A 46 6.08 -15.60 -3.77
N VAL A 47 6.68 -14.43 -3.74
CA VAL A 47 8.06 -14.19 -4.19
C VAL A 47 8.78 -13.36 -3.13
N SER A 48 10.11 -13.50 -3.06
CA SER A 48 10.98 -12.77 -2.12
C SER A 48 12.01 -11.90 -2.82
N ALA A 49 11.89 -11.73 -4.12
CA ALA A 49 12.78 -10.91 -4.93
C ALA A 49 12.01 -10.04 -5.91
N PHE A 50 12.59 -8.89 -6.22
CA PHE A 50 12.14 -8.05 -7.32
C PHE A 50 12.34 -8.74 -8.67
N PRO A 51 11.65 -8.29 -9.75
CA PRO A 51 11.85 -8.86 -11.08
C PRO A 51 13.29 -8.81 -11.60
N ASN A 52 14.12 -7.90 -11.08
CA ASN A 52 15.54 -7.80 -11.39
C ASN A 52 16.42 -8.81 -10.64
N GLY A 53 15.84 -9.67 -9.80
CA GLY A 53 16.54 -10.66 -9.00
C GLY A 53 17.08 -10.16 -7.66
N GLN A 54 17.02 -8.87 -7.38
CA GLN A 54 17.41 -8.31 -6.09
C GLN A 54 16.42 -8.75 -5.00
N ALA A 55 16.93 -9.11 -3.82
CA ALA A 55 16.08 -9.45 -2.68
C ALA A 55 15.15 -8.29 -2.33
N ALA A 56 13.91 -8.60 -1.97
CA ALA A 56 12.90 -7.63 -1.57
C ALA A 56 12.51 -7.83 -0.11
N GLU A 57 12.60 -6.77 0.68
CA GLU A 57 12.11 -6.71 2.05
C GLU A 57 10.81 -5.89 2.08
N THR A 58 9.70 -6.56 2.31
CA THR A 58 8.39 -5.90 2.40
C THR A 58 8.20 -5.27 3.77
N LEU A 59 7.85 -3.98 3.77
CA LEU A 59 7.55 -3.20 4.96
C LEU A 59 6.05 -2.89 4.97
N ASP A 60 5.44 -3.03 6.14
CA ASP A 60 4.01 -2.91 6.33
C ASP A 60 3.71 -1.96 7.49
N LEU A 61 2.48 -1.53 7.61
CA LEU A 61 1.97 -0.84 8.79
C LEU A 61 1.39 -1.86 9.78
N LYS A 62 1.24 -1.45 11.04
CA LYS A 62 0.63 -2.29 12.05
C LYS A 62 -0.83 -2.60 11.71
N THR A 63 -1.26 -3.80 12.04
CA THR A 63 -2.68 -4.21 12.01
C THR A 63 -3.55 -3.19 12.75
N GLY A 64 -4.68 -2.82 12.16
CA GLY A 64 -5.58 -1.79 12.68
C GLY A 64 -5.36 -0.40 12.09
N THR A 65 -4.29 -0.19 11.33
CA THR A 65 -4.06 1.07 10.62
C THR A 65 -5.01 1.17 9.42
N PRO A 66 -5.79 2.27 9.26
CA PRO A 66 -6.72 2.42 8.14
C PRO A 66 -6.06 2.30 6.76
N LEU A 67 -4.86 2.83 6.59
CA LEU A 67 -4.12 2.72 5.34
C LEU A 67 -3.75 1.27 5.02
N ARG A 68 -3.36 0.46 6.02
CA ARG A 68 -3.08 -0.96 5.84
C ARG A 68 -4.31 -1.72 5.34
N ALA A 69 -5.46 -1.50 5.96
CA ALA A 69 -6.72 -2.11 5.54
C ALA A 69 -7.07 -1.74 4.09
N HIS A 70 -6.92 -0.47 3.75
CA HIS A 70 -7.17 0.04 2.40
C HIS A 70 -6.19 -0.54 1.36
N PHE A 71 -4.91 -0.62 1.71
CA PHE A 71 -3.88 -1.19 0.85
C PHE A 71 -4.18 -2.64 0.46
N TYR A 72 -4.39 -3.51 1.45
CA TYR A 72 -4.67 -4.92 1.16
C TYR A 72 -5.99 -5.12 0.45
N LYS A 73 -7.02 -4.36 0.80
CA LYS A 73 -8.31 -4.44 0.10
C LYS A 73 -8.20 -4.06 -1.37
N THR A 74 -7.49 -2.99 -1.67
CA THR A 74 -7.27 -2.52 -3.04
C THR A 74 -6.34 -3.47 -3.82
N LEU A 75 -5.29 -3.98 -3.16
CA LEU A 75 -4.30 -4.85 -3.79
C LEU A 75 -4.82 -6.26 -4.03
N THR A 76 -5.51 -6.84 -3.06
CA THR A 76 -5.84 -8.28 -3.03
C THR A 76 -7.34 -8.58 -3.02
N GLY A 77 -8.18 -7.60 -2.71
CA GLY A 77 -9.61 -7.81 -2.44
C GLY A 77 -9.90 -8.38 -1.04
N LYS A 78 -8.87 -8.66 -0.23
CA LYS A 78 -8.99 -9.22 1.12
C LYS A 78 -9.05 -8.12 2.17
N ASN A 79 -9.87 -8.34 3.21
CA ASN A 79 -9.81 -7.50 4.42
C ASN A 79 -8.65 -7.91 5.33
N GLU A 80 -8.36 -7.11 6.36
CA GLU A 80 -7.24 -7.39 7.27
C GLU A 80 -7.35 -8.74 7.98
N ALA A 81 -8.55 -9.13 8.42
CA ALA A 81 -8.75 -10.43 9.06
C ALA A 81 -8.39 -11.60 8.14
N GLN A 82 -8.72 -11.50 6.86
CA GLN A 82 -8.37 -12.50 5.85
C GLN A 82 -6.85 -12.51 5.57
N VAL A 83 -6.21 -11.35 5.54
CA VAL A 83 -4.74 -11.24 5.37
C VAL A 83 -4.03 -11.84 6.59
N ASP A 84 -4.47 -11.52 7.79
CA ASP A 84 -3.87 -12.06 9.03
C ASP A 84 -4.07 -13.58 9.14
N ALA A 85 -5.23 -14.11 8.75
CA ALA A 85 -5.48 -15.55 8.69
C ALA A 85 -4.60 -16.25 7.64
N TYR A 86 -4.40 -15.64 6.50
CA TYR A 86 -3.49 -16.14 5.46
C TYR A 86 -2.05 -16.27 6.01
N TRP A 87 -1.53 -15.22 6.64
CA TRP A 87 -0.18 -15.25 7.23
C TRP A 87 -0.07 -16.21 8.39
N ALA A 88 -1.08 -16.30 9.26
CA ALA A 88 -1.09 -17.25 10.36
C ALA A 88 -0.93 -18.70 9.84
N THR A 89 -1.61 -19.05 8.77
CA THR A 89 -1.48 -20.37 8.13
C THR A 89 -0.07 -20.62 7.61
N LEU A 90 0.56 -19.64 6.95
CA LEU A 90 1.92 -19.77 6.41
C LEU A 90 2.97 -19.83 7.52
N ILE A 91 2.84 -19.02 8.56
CA ILE A 91 3.75 -19.03 9.72
C ILE A 91 3.66 -20.38 10.44
N PHE A 92 2.46 -20.90 10.66
CA PHE A 92 2.26 -22.20 11.29
C PHE A 92 2.87 -23.35 10.50
N ALA A 93 2.84 -23.25 9.16
CA ALA A 93 3.48 -24.23 8.26
C ALA A 93 4.99 -24.04 8.15
N GLY A 94 5.60 -23.04 8.79
CA GLY A 94 7.04 -22.77 8.77
C GLY A 94 7.56 -22.30 7.42
N ARG A 95 6.70 -21.78 6.55
CA ARG A 95 7.08 -21.52 5.15
C ARG A 95 7.63 -20.12 4.89
N MET A 96 7.20 -19.11 5.66
CA MET A 96 7.51 -17.71 5.31
C MET A 96 7.38 -16.80 6.53
N SER A 97 8.05 -15.66 6.47
CA SER A 97 7.87 -14.56 7.40
C SER A 97 6.96 -13.49 6.79
N PRO A 98 6.01 -12.93 7.56
CA PRO A 98 5.19 -11.84 7.09
C PRO A 98 6.01 -10.56 6.89
N PRO A 99 5.50 -9.55 6.17
CA PRO A 99 6.14 -8.26 6.08
C PRO A 99 6.43 -7.66 7.47
N LYS A 100 7.56 -6.97 7.59
CA LYS A 100 7.93 -6.26 8.81
C LYS A 100 6.97 -5.11 9.06
N GLN A 101 6.33 -5.07 10.23
CA GLN A 101 5.39 -4.02 10.58
C GLN A 101 6.09 -2.84 11.26
N LEU A 102 5.81 -1.63 10.78
CA LEU A 102 6.30 -0.37 11.32
C LEU A 102 5.11 0.50 11.80
N ALA A 103 5.41 1.47 12.65
CA ALA A 103 4.37 2.22 13.36
C ALA A 103 3.58 3.19 12.47
N ASP A 104 4.25 3.83 11.49
CA ASP A 104 3.67 4.90 10.68
C ASP A 104 4.36 5.06 9.32
N GLU A 105 3.76 5.90 8.47
CA GLU A 105 4.29 6.18 7.13
C GLU A 105 5.66 6.88 7.17
N LYS A 106 5.89 7.74 8.13
CA LYS A 106 7.19 8.43 8.30
C LYS A 106 8.32 7.42 8.52
N THR A 107 8.07 6.42 9.36
CA THR A 107 9.03 5.35 9.62
C THR A 107 9.22 4.45 8.40
N LEU A 108 8.15 4.14 7.64
CA LEU A 108 8.25 3.41 6.38
C LEU A 108 9.16 4.14 5.38
N ILE A 109 8.94 5.44 5.21
CA ILE A 109 9.74 6.25 4.28
C ILE A 109 11.20 6.29 4.69
N ALA A 110 11.49 6.45 5.98
CA ALA A 110 12.85 6.46 6.49
C ALA A 110 13.57 5.12 6.26
N GLU A 111 12.90 4.00 6.50
CA GLU A 111 13.46 2.67 6.25
C GLU A 111 13.70 2.43 4.74
N VAL A 112 12.78 2.80 3.88
CA VAL A 112 12.96 2.71 2.41
C VAL A 112 14.14 3.56 1.95
N ALA A 113 14.29 4.76 2.51
CA ALA A 113 15.39 5.67 2.18
C ALA A 113 16.77 5.08 2.50
N ASP A 114 16.87 4.23 3.52
CA ASP A 114 18.13 3.65 4.00
C ASP A 114 18.37 2.21 3.57
N ASN A 115 17.38 1.55 2.94
CA ASN A 115 17.45 0.15 2.58
C ASN A 115 17.11 -0.07 1.10
N THR A 116 18.10 -0.42 0.30
CA THR A 116 17.93 -0.66 -1.14
C THR A 116 17.03 -1.86 -1.49
N GLU A 117 16.80 -2.76 -0.53
CA GLU A 117 15.92 -3.93 -0.70
C GLU A 117 14.48 -3.67 -0.28
N ALA A 118 14.21 -2.54 0.39
CA ALA A 118 12.89 -2.25 0.95
C ALA A 118 11.85 -1.88 -0.11
N ILE A 119 10.64 -2.36 0.10
CA ILE A 119 9.43 -1.92 -0.59
C ILE A 119 8.33 -1.66 0.44
N ALA A 120 7.63 -0.56 0.28
CA ALA A 120 6.56 -0.14 1.17
C ALA A 120 5.44 0.55 0.41
N TYR A 121 4.39 0.94 1.12
CA TYR A 121 3.29 1.72 0.58
C TYR A 121 2.98 2.90 1.51
N VAL A 122 2.64 4.02 0.92
CA VAL A 122 2.29 5.26 1.64
C VAL A 122 1.18 6.00 0.90
N THR A 123 0.57 6.98 1.55
CA THR A 123 -0.32 7.92 0.88
C THR A 123 0.48 8.92 0.05
N ARG A 124 -0.18 9.56 -0.94
CA ARG A 124 0.46 10.58 -1.76
C ARG A 124 0.95 11.74 -0.89
N GLN A 125 2.24 12.00 -0.96
CA GLN A 125 2.94 13.03 -0.20
C GLN A 125 4.28 13.35 -0.85
N THR A 126 4.94 14.41 -0.40
CA THR A 126 6.30 14.72 -0.80
C THR A 126 7.26 13.65 -0.26
N LEU A 127 8.04 13.05 -1.14
CA LEU A 127 9.02 12.02 -0.80
C LEU A 127 10.45 12.57 -0.85
N PRO A 128 11.37 12.07 -0.01
CA PRO A 128 12.77 12.42 -0.10
C PRO A 128 13.41 11.92 -1.40
N LYS A 129 14.55 12.51 -1.80
CA LYS A 129 15.23 12.19 -3.05
C LYS A 129 15.70 10.75 -3.20
N ASN A 130 15.93 10.07 -2.07
CA ASN A 130 16.38 8.68 -2.02
C ASN A 130 15.24 7.66 -1.99
N VAL A 131 14.01 8.11 -2.22
CA VAL A 131 12.81 7.28 -2.34
C VAL A 131 12.11 7.57 -3.67
N LYS A 132 11.68 6.54 -4.37
CA LYS A 132 10.95 6.69 -5.64
C LYS A 132 9.69 5.85 -5.67
N ILE A 133 8.73 6.27 -6.49
CA ILE A 133 7.45 5.59 -6.72
C ILE A 133 7.65 4.59 -7.86
N VAL A 134 7.21 3.34 -7.65
CA VAL A 134 7.22 2.28 -8.67
C VAL A 134 5.83 1.85 -9.11
N MET A 135 4.80 2.22 -8.36
CA MET A 135 3.40 1.98 -8.72
C MET A 135 2.50 2.96 -7.99
N GLU A 136 1.46 3.41 -8.66
CA GLU A 136 0.32 4.11 -8.05
C GLU A 136 -0.86 3.14 -8.01
N LEU A 137 -1.33 2.85 -6.80
CA LEU A 137 -2.46 1.94 -6.59
C LEU A 137 -3.73 2.76 -6.50
N ALA A 138 -4.51 2.75 -7.57
CA ALA A 138 -5.77 3.47 -7.62
C ALA A 138 -6.83 2.78 -6.75
N ALA A 139 -7.57 3.58 -5.99
CA ALA A 139 -8.66 3.12 -5.13
C ALA A 139 -9.93 2.73 -5.93
N ARG A 140 -9.80 2.36 -7.20
CA ARG A 140 -10.93 2.02 -8.04
C ARG A 140 -10.92 0.57 -8.46
N GLU A 141 -12.01 0.06 -8.16
CA GLU A 141 -12.87 -0.79 -8.95
C GLU A 141 -14.27 -0.75 -8.53
#